data_68721ba9e96ae95c4be1b2223b325a7c
#
_entry.id   68721ba9e96ae95c4be1b2223b325a7c
#
_cell.length_a   1.000
_cell.length_b   1.000
_cell.length_c   1.000
_cell.angle_alpha   90.00
_cell.angle_beta   90.00
_cell.angle_gamma   90.00
#
_symmetry.space_group_name_H-M   'P 1'
#
loop_
_entity.id
_entity.type
_entity.pdbx_description
1 polymer ?
#
loop_
_entity_poly.entity_id
_entity_poly.type
_entity_poly.pdbx_seq_one_letter_code
_entity_poly.pdbx_strand_id
1 'polypeptide(L)'
;MTFIKQTTIHESGERTNQFLKVADYVRSFYIVREKFRKFDQKKDYIDKRLVKEYKSTQARLAMNIKRVLHGINDRNADLMMLKNNPYVFGCETPVPVLIKHKYFERYEEFQETEPSTLAAYDVETDMVNGNGEDVIMASTTMKEKIFFSVVRSFFDGMSDEDILKGLKESEEALIGERLKRRNATVHYNLVDTQTECVENNIKVWHMWEPDFISSWNASYDMQRNEHALILGNRDLEEVYSDPSIPQEFRYYKYDKGRTHKRKENGDSQPLEWQEQYPTVRAAAKWQWLDGASFYAIKNAPKGKKESYSLEYTAQDNGIEGKLYTDKGAHLTQGKGAWHRWMQKHAKFEYCMYNISDNLVIEEMDEKTNDVALNLPLLLKSTEFFDYPSQPKCISNELSFIAAEHGYIWGTKGRGGKDELDKHKPTLGDWIALLETEKNADNGKAIFIGMPHIRSRGRGLTDDVDVEGAYPTATVALNVSNKTTRIEACAIQGLNPLEFREVGVNYASSPKANAVSLCKTLHRFPGFEEMDEVFPELFEQEFGTPLPMAA
;
A
#
# COMPACT_ATOMS: atom_id res chain seq x y z
N MET A 1 23.07 0.31 10.04
CA MET A 1 22.80 -1.08 10.49
C MET A 1 21.38 -1.43 10.07
N THR A 2 21.11 -2.68 9.71
CA THR A 2 19.77 -3.18 9.38
C THR A 2 19.45 -4.34 10.31
N PHE A 3 18.27 -4.32 10.90
CA PHE A 3 17.75 -5.42 11.72
C PHE A 3 16.67 -6.13 10.92
N ILE A 4 16.76 -7.44 10.82
CA ILE A 4 15.80 -8.28 10.13
C ILE A 4 15.23 -9.26 11.14
N LYS A 5 13.90 -9.28 11.29
CA LYS A 5 13.23 -10.34 12.05
C LYS A 5 13.40 -11.66 11.30
N GLN A 6 13.89 -12.66 11.97
CA GLN A 6 13.89 -14.04 11.52
C GLN A 6 13.00 -14.86 12.45
N THR A 7 12.04 -15.55 11.89
CA THR A 7 11.21 -16.51 12.61
C THR A 7 11.69 -17.93 12.26
N THR A 8 11.99 -18.71 13.27
CA THR A 8 12.25 -20.15 13.13
C THR A 8 11.05 -20.90 13.67
N ILE A 9 10.52 -21.82 12.87
CA ILE A 9 9.41 -22.70 13.25
C ILE A 9 10.01 -24.07 13.47
N HIS A 10 9.86 -24.57 14.69
CA HIS A 10 10.37 -25.87 15.09
C HIS A 10 9.39 -26.99 14.69
N GLU A 11 9.86 -28.22 14.63
CA GLU A 11 9.00 -29.39 14.33
C GLU A 11 7.83 -29.52 15.29
N SER A 12 7.93 -29.00 16.51
CA SER A 12 6.85 -28.90 17.49
C SER A 12 5.76 -27.88 17.15
N GLY A 13 5.95 -27.05 16.13
CA GLY A 13 5.13 -25.89 15.82
C GLY A 13 5.49 -24.63 16.66
N GLU A 14 6.45 -24.74 17.57
CA GLU A 14 6.91 -23.60 18.36
C GLU A 14 7.65 -22.59 17.46
N ARG A 15 7.39 -21.30 17.70
CA ARG A 15 8.02 -20.19 16.95
C ARG A 15 9.04 -19.47 17.82
N THR A 16 10.23 -19.29 17.28
CA THR A 16 11.28 -18.48 17.91
C THR A 16 11.63 -17.31 17.00
N ASN A 17 11.54 -16.09 17.53
CA ASN A 17 11.84 -14.86 16.82
C ASN A 17 13.17 -14.27 17.30
N GLN A 18 14.01 -13.87 16.35
CA GLN A 18 15.26 -13.16 16.66
C GLN A 18 15.52 -12.04 15.64
N PHE A 19 16.34 -11.07 16.04
CA PHE A 19 16.87 -10.09 15.11
C PHE A 19 18.21 -10.52 14.55
N LEU A 20 18.27 -10.61 13.23
CA LEU A 20 19.54 -10.69 12.52
C LEU A 20 20.10 -9.27 12.36
N LYS A 21 21.29 -9.01 12.90
CA LYS A 21 21.96 -7.72 12.78
C LYS A 21 22.87 -7.75 11.55
N VAL A 22 22.57 -6.90 10.57
CA VAL A 22 23.37 -6.74 9.37
C VAL A 22 24.08 -5.39 9.41
N ALA A 23 25.34 -5.41 9.81
CA ALA A 23 26.21 -4.24 9.73
C ALA A 23 26.83 -4.15 8.34
N ASP A 24 27.02 -2.91 7.85
CA ASP A 24 27.78 -2.63 6.64
C ASP A 24 27.45 -3.52 5.43
N TYR A 25 26.14 -3.69 5.15
CA TYR A 25 25.69 -4.47 4.01
C TYR A 25 26.38 -4.02 2.73
N VAL A 26 27.10 -4.94 2.10
CA VAL A 26 27.79 -4.70 0.83
C VAL A 26 26.85 -5.04 -0.32
N ARG A 27 26.61 -4.07 -1.17
CA ARG A 27 25.78 -4.20 -2.36
C ARG A 27 26.51 -3.81 -3.62
N SER A 28 26.06 -4.35 -4.73
CA SER A 28 26.49 -3.92 -6.05
C SER A 28 25.74 -2.67 -6.49
N PHE A 29 26.41 -1.83 -7.26
CA PHE A 29 25.83 -0.79 -8.10
C PHE A 29 26.56 -0.78 -9.43
N TYR A 30 25.93 -0.23 -10.44
CA TYR A 30 26.39 -0.34 -11.81
C TYR A 30 26.46 1.03 -12.47
N ILE A 31 27.54 1.25 -13.20
CA ILE A 31 27.74 2.49 -13.99
C ILE A 31 27.87 2.11 -15.45
N VAL A 32 27.14 2.79 -16.32
CA VAL A 32 27.24 2.61 -17.76
C VAL A 32 28.64 2.96 -18.25
N ARG A 33 29.26 2.06 -19.00
CA ARG A 33 30.60 2.29 -19.58
C ARG A 33 30.55 3.48 -20.53
N GLU A 34 31.57 4.33 -20.52
CA GLU A 34 31.59 5.60 -21.28
C GLU A 34 31.21 5.46 -22.75
N LYS A 35 31.74 4.46 -23.44
CA LYS A 35 31.43 4.20 -24.85
C LYS A 35 29.94 3.94 -25.16
N PHE A 36 29.15 3.61 -24.14
CA PHE A 36 27.71 3.34 -24.28
C PHE A 36 26.82 4.46 -23.72
N ARG A 37 27.38 5.56 -23.22
CA ARG A 37 26.66 6.72 -22.71
C ARG A 37 26.13 7.60 -23.85
N LYS A 38 25.23 7.03 -24.68
CA LYS A 38 24.64 7.69 -25.85
C LYS A 38 23.18 8.08 -25.64
N PHE A 39 22.75 8.24 -24.38
CA PHE A 39 21.39 8.60 -24.00
C PHE A 39 21.45 9.55 -22.80
N ASP A 40 20.51 10.46 -22.75
CA ASP A 40 20.38 11.51 -21.73
C ASP A 40 19.35 11.17 -20.65
N GLN A 41 18.42 10.25 -20.94
CA GLN A 41 17.38 9.83 -20.04
C GLN A 41 17.66 8.45 -19.45
N LYS A 42 17.31 8.24 -18.18
CA LYS A 42 17.45 6.96 -17.53
C LYS A 42 16.50 5.94 -18.16
N LYS A 43 17.06 4.78 -18.52
CA LYS A 43 16.30 3.65 -19.07
C LYS A 43 15.67 2.85 -17.94
N ASP A 44 14.57 2.17 -18.23
CA ASP A 44 13.89 1.29 -17.27
C ASP A 44 14.73 0.07 -16.90
N TYR A 45 15.58 -0.39 -17.84
CA TYR A 45 16.58 -1.43 -17.60
C TYR A 45 17.75 -1.30 -18.58
N ILE A 46 18.88 -1.91 -18.23
CA ILE A 46 20.07 -1.92 -19.05
C ILE A 46 20.71 -3.31 -19.07
N ASP A 47 21.25 -3.73 -20.21
CA ASP A 47 22.00 -4.97 -20.35
C ASP A 47 23.27 -4.92 -19.46
N LYS A 48 23.49 -5.95 -18.66
CA LYS A 48 24.63 -6.07 -17.76
C LYS A 48 25.98 -5.97 -18.48
N ARG A 49 26.06 -6.31 -19.75
CA ARG A 49 27.26 -6.18 -20.59
C ARG A 49 27.67 -4.74 -20.86
N LEU A 50 26.72 -3.81 -20.83
CA LEU A 50 26.95 -2.38 -21.13
C LEU A 50 27.43 -1.59 -19.91
N VAL A 51 27.42 -2.18 -18.72
CA VAL A 51 27.76 -1.53 -17.46
C VAL A 51 29.05 -2.11 -16.87
N LYS A 52 29.58 -1.41 -15.89
CA LYS A 52 30.63 -1.91 -15.00
C LYS A 52 30.08 -2.00 -13.59
N GLU A 53 30.27 -3.14 -12.98
CA GLU A 53 29.86 -3.41 -11.60
C GLU A 53 30.89 -2.86 -10.61
N TYR A 54 30.37 -2.26 -9.55
CA TYR A 54 31.13 -1.79 -8.40
C TYR A 54 30.45 -2.27 -7.12
N LYS A 55 31.21 -2.44 -6.05
CA LYS A 55 30.71 -2.82 -4.73
C LYS A 55 30.88 -1.68 -3.74
N SER A 56 29.91 -1.49 -2.87
CA SER A 56 29.96 -0.50 -1.80
C SER A 56 29.16 -0.98 -0.60
N THR A 57 29.57 -0.55 0.60
CA THR A 57 28.64 -0.61 1.75
C THR A 57 27.50 0.36 1.54
N GLN A 58 26.33 0.07 2.09
CA GLN A 58 25.17 0.95 1.99
C GLN A 58 25.48 2.37 2.53
N ALA A 59 26.20 2.47 3.64
CA ALA A 59 26.56 3.75 4.23
C ALA A 59 27.44 4.63 3.33
N ARG A 60 28.26 4.03 2.45
CA ARG A 60 29.16 4.75 1.54
C ARG A 60 28.69 4.76 0.09
N LEU A 61 27.48 4.27 -0.17
CA LEU A 61 26.97 4.06 -1.53
C LEU A 61 26.95 5.35 -2.35
N ALA A 62 26.32 6.41 -1.84
CA ALA A 62 26.23 7.68 -2.53
C ALA A 62 27.61 8.30 -2.82
N MET A 63 28.48 8.31 -1.83
CA MET A 63 29.86 8.81 -1.98
C MET A 63 30.62 8.00 -3.04
N ASN A 64 30.52 6.67 -3.03
CA ASN A 64 31.22 5.81 -4.00
C ASN A 64 30.65 5.96 -5.42
N ILE A 65 29.33 6.12 -5.57
CA ILE A 65 28.72 6.42 -6.87
C ILE A 65 29.27 7.75 -7.41
N LYS A 66 29.25 8.82 -6.61
CA LYS A 66 29.74 10.14 -7.01
C LYS A 66 31.23 10.12 -7.35
N ARG A 67 32.02 9.39 -6.59
CA ARG A 67 33.45 9.19 -6.87
C ARG A 67 33.69 8.49 -8.21
N VAL A 68 32.92 7.45 -8.52
CA VAL A 68 33.09 6.69 -9.80
C VAL A 68 32.58 7.49 -10.99
N LEU A 69 31.51 8.26 -10.83
CA LEU A 69 30.92 9.06 -11.90
C LEU A 69 31.74 10.30 -12.26
N HIS A 70 32.22 11.00 -11.22
CA HIS A 70 32.76 12.37 -11.33
C HIS A 70 34.16 12.53 -10.76
N GLY A 71 34.75 11.49 -10.18
CA GLY A 71 36.05 11.59 -9.50
C GLY A 71 36.01 12.36 -8.16
N ILE A 72 34.83 12.72 -7.68
CA ILE A 72 34.64 13.58 -6.49
C ILE A 72 34.32 12.75 -5.26
N ASN A 73 35.11 12.94 -4.21
CA ASN A 73 34.88 12.33 -2.90
C ASN A 73 34.00 13.26 -2.05
N ASP A 74 32.70 13.01 -2.05
CA ASP A 74 31.73 13.83 -1.32
C ASP A 74 30.97 12.99 -0.29
N ARG A 75 31.19 13.28 0.99
CA ARG A 75 30.54 12.57 2.11
C ARG A 75 29.05 12.93 2.23
N ASN A 76 28.64 14.07 1.69
CA ASN A 76 27.27 14.58 1.71
C ASN A 76 26.51 14.27 0.41
N ALA A 77 27.04 13.38 -0.43
CA ALA A 77 26.38 12.99 -1.66
C ALA A 77 24.96 12.45 -1.39
N ASP A 78 23.98 12.99 -2.08
CA ASP A 78 22.59 12.56 -1.98
C ASP A 78 22.31 11.39 -2.92
N LEU A 79 21.96 10.25 -2.33
CA LEU A 79 21.60 9.06 -3.08
C LEU A 79 20.33 9.24 -3.91
N MET A 80 19.38 10.03 -3.44
CA MET A 80 18.12 10.28 -4.17
C MET A 80 18.39 11.02 -5.49
N MET A 81 19.29 11.99 -5.48
CA MET A 81 19.73 12.67 -6.71
C MET A 81 20.50 11.74 -7.63
N LEU A 82 21.40 10.93 -7.07
CA LEU A 82 22.22 10.01 -7.86
C LEU A 82 21.42 8.88 -8.51
N LYS A 83 20.33 8.44 -7.89
CA LYS A 83 19.40 7.47 -8.49
C LYS A 83 18.78 7.96 -9.80
N ASN A 84 18.64 9.25 -9.96
CA ASN A 84 18.06 9.86 -11.17
C ASN A 84 19.06 9.98 -12.32
N ASN A 85 20.36 9.80 -12.05
CA ASN A 85 21.38 9.86 -13.07
C ASN A 85 21.17 8.76 -14.12
N PRO A 86 21.13 9.07 -15.43
CA PRO A 86 20.86 8.11 -16.49
C PRO A 86 21.85 6.95 -16.56
N TYR A 87 23.05 7.13 -16.04
CA TYR A 87 24.13 6.15 -16.12
C TYR A 87 24.34 5.32 -14.86
N VAL A 88 23.50 5.50 -13.81
CA VAL A 88 23.58 4.78 -12.53
C VAL A 88 22.43 3.80 -12.40
N PHE A 89 22.73 2.55 -12.07
CA PHE A 89 21.76 1.47 -11.94
C PHE A 89 22.05 0.59 -10.71
N GLY A 90 21.04 -0.16 -10.25
CA GLY A 90 21.16 -1.15 -9.20
C GLY A 90 21.32 -0.59 -7.78
N CYS A 91 21.10 0.71 -7.59
CA CYS A 91 21.13 1.35 -6.27
C CYS A 91 19.74 1.66 -5.71
N GLU A 92 18.69 1.32 -6.42
CA GLU A 92 17.29 1.68 -6.17
C GLU A 92 16.64 0.78 -5.12
N THR A 93 16.89 -0.52 -5.20
CA THR A 93 16.26 -1.52 -4.32
C THR A 93 16.71 -1.34 -2.87
N PRO A 94 15.80 -1.30 -1.90
CA PRO A 94 16.12 -1.18 -0.48
C PRO A 94 16.95 -2.36 0.04
N VAL A 95 17.82 -2.11 1.02
CA VAL A 95 18.68 -3.17 1.61
C VAL A 95 17.87 -4.32 2.22
N PRO A 96 16.80 -4.07 2.99
CA PRO A 96 15.98 -5.16 3.52
C PRO A 96 15.43 -6.09 2.43
N VAL A 97 14.98 -5.52 1.31
CA VAL A 97 14.49 -6.28 0.15
C VAL A 97 15.60 -7.16 -0.45
N LEU A 98 16.82 -6.62 -0.60
CA LEU A 98 17.97 -7.39 -1.09
C LEU A 98 18.35 -8.53 -0.14
N ILE A 99 18.25 -8.33 1.18
CA ILE A 99 18.52 -9.36 2.18
C ILE A 99 17.46 -10.45 2.12
N LYS A 100 16.19 -10.08 2.08
CA LYS A 100 15.05 -11.02 1.94
C LYS A 100 15.22 -11.89 0.70
N HIS A 101 15.47 -11.28 -0.45
CA HIS A 101 15.65 -12.01 -1.70
C HIS A 101 16.77 -13.05 -1.60
N LYS A 102 17.96 -12.66 -1.10
CA LYS A 102 19.08 -13.59 -0.89
C LYS A 102 18.75 -14.70 0.12
N TYR A 103 17.92 -14.38 1.10
CA TYR A 103 17.47 -15.38 2.07
C TYR A 103 16.57 -16.43 1.40
N PHE A 104 15.62 -15.99 0.58
CA PHE A 104 14.75 -16.88 -0.17
C PHE A 104 15.51 -17.72 -1.20
N GLU A 105 16.46 -17.13 -1.94
CA GLU A 105 17.33 -17.89 -2.85
C GLU A 105 18.12 -18.98 -2.12
N ARG A 106 18.62 -18.68 -0.91
CA ARG A 106 19.42 -19.64 -0.12
C ARG A 106 18.60 -20.79 0.44
N TYR A 107 17.33 -20.55 0.70
CA TYR A 107 16.42 -21.49 1.34
C TYR A 107 15.22 -21.79 0.43
N GLU A 108 15.48 -22.01 -0.85
CA GLU A 108 14.45 -22.26 -1.87
C GLU A 108 13.58 -23.49 -1.54
N GLU A 109 14.17 -24.49 -0.90
CA GLU A 109 13.49 -25.70 -0.42
C GLU A 109 12.48 -25.45 0.71
N PHE A 110 12.58 -24.32 1.41
CA PHE A 110 11.68 -23.90 2.50
C PHE A 110 10.70 -22.80 2.07
N GLN A 111 10.26 -22.82 0.83
CA GLN A 111 9.35 -21.81 0.29
C GLN A 111 7.90 -21.97 0.74
N GLU A 112 7.57 -22.99 1.48
CA GLU A 112 6.28 -23.08 2.15
C GLU A 112 6.14 -21.92 3.12
N THR A 113 5.11 -21.10 2.88
CA THR A 113 4.86 -19.94 3.73
C THR A 113 3.98 -20.37 4.88
N GLU A 114 4.58 -20.51 6.05
CA GLU A 114 3.81 -20.69 7.27
C GLU A 114 2.95 -19.47 7.56
N PRO A 115 1.72 -19.65 8.07
CA PRO A 115 0.84 -18.55 8.41
C PRO A 115 1.50 -17.57 9.37
N SER A 116 1.43 -16.28 9.07
CA SER A 116 1.83 -15.23 10.00
C SER A 116 0.87 -15.15 11.17
N THR A 117 1.37 -14.71 12.30
CA THR A 117 0.55 -14.48 13.50
C THR A 117 0.01 -13.06 13.49
N LEU A 118 -1.30 -12.93 13.70
CA LEU A 118 -2.00 -11.67 13.86
C LEU A 118 -2.39 -11.47 15.32
N ALA A 119 -2.13 -10.28 15.87
CA ALA A 119 -2.77 -9.79 17.07
C ALA A 119 -3.71 -8.64 16.68
N ALA A 120 -4.91 -8.61 17.27
CA ALA A 120 -5.82 -7.49 17.11
C ALA A 120 -5.73 -6.57 18.32
N TYR A 121 -5.88 -5.27 18.11
CA TYR A 121 -5.79 -4.24 19.14
C TYR A 121 -6.85 -3.16 18.96
N ASP A 122 -7.46 -2.75 20.05
CA ASP A 122 -8.46 -1.69 20.07
C ASP A 122 -8.40 -0.90 21.38
N VAL A 123 -8.70 0.41 21.30
CA VAL A 123 -8.80 1.31 22.46
C VAL A 123 -10.16 1.98 22.54
N GLU A 124 -10.62 2.19 23.77
CA GLU A 124 -11.79 3.01 24.03
C GLU A 124 -11.43 4.22 24.89
N THR A 125 -12.07 5.35 24.59
CA THR A 125 -11.77 6.63 25.24
C THR A 125 -12.94 7.14 26.09
N ASP A 126 -12.66 8.00 27.07
CA ASP A 126 -13.67 8.61 27.94
C ASP A 126 -14.56 9.58 27.16
N MET A 127 -15.75 9.14 26.85
CA MET A 127 -16.80 9.91 26.16
C MET A 127 -17.73 10.61 27.13
N VAL A 128 -17.57 10.41 28.44
CA VAL A 128 -18.47 10.93 29.49
C VAL A 128 -17.87 12.14 30.16
N ASN A 129 -16.66 12.03 30.70
CA ASN A 129 -16.01 13.09 31.49
C ASN A 129 -14.89 13.77 30.71
N GLY A 130 -14.38 13.13 29.65
CA GLY A 130 -13.33 13.63 28.79
C GLY A 130 -13.85 14.21 27.48
N ASN A 131 -12.91 14.68 26.67
CA ASN A 131 -13.14 15.16 25.31
C ASN A 131 -13.07 14.03 24.25
N GLY A 132 -13.06 12.75 24.68
CA GLY A 132 -12.87 11.59 23.83
C GLY A 132 -11.39 11.38 23.41
N GLU A 133 -10.44 11.89 24.18
CA GLU A 133 -9.00 11.71 23.94
C GLU A 133 -8.34 10.76 24.93
N ASP A 134 -8.81 10.76 26.19
CA ASP A 134 -8.22 9.96 27.25
C ASP A 134 -8.63 8.50 27.14
N VAL A 135 -7.65 7.59 27.12
CA VAL A 135 -7.87 6.15 27.04
C VAL A 135 -8.38 5.62 28.37
N ILE A 136 -9.51 4.92 28.38
CA ILE A 136 -10.07 4.27 29.56
C ILE A 136 -9.85 2.76 29.58
N MET A 137 -9.73 2.14 28.42
CA MET A 137 -9.42 0.73 28.26
C MET A 137 -8.74 0.44 26.94
N ALA A 138 -8.00 -0.65 26.92
CA ALA A 138 -7.36 -1.18 25.72
C ALA A 138 -7.29 -2.70 25.81
N SER A 139 -7.45 -3.38 24.69
CA SER A 139 -7.26 -4.83 24.64
C SER A 139 -6.39 -5.25 23.47
N THR A 140 -5.65 -6.33 23.70
CA THR A 140 -4.91 -7.06 22.67
C THR A 140 -5.35 -8.51 22.69
N THR A 141 -5.70 -9.05 21.53
CA THR A 141 -6.05 -10.46 21.39
C THR A 141 -5.11 -11.13 20.40
N MET A 142 -4.75 -12.37 20.64
CA MET A 142 -3.97 -13.21 19.73
C MET A 142 -4.28 -14.69 19.99
N LYS A 143 -5.09 -15.28 19.14
CA LYS A 143 -5.53 -16.68 19.27
C LYS A 143 -6.17 -16.97 20.64
N GLU A 144 -5.52 -17.80 21.47
CA GLU A 144 -6.01 -18.20 22.80
C GLU A 144 -5.71 -17.17 23.89
N LYS A 145 -5.00 -16.08 23.58
CA LYS A 145 -4.54 -15.10 24.55
C LYS A 145 -5.27 -13.78 24.37
N ILE A 146 -5.84 -13.27 25.45
CA ILE A 146 -6.48 -11.96 25.50
C ILE A 146 -5.92 -11.20 26.70
N PHE A 147 -5.38 -10.01 26.44
CA PHE A 147 -4.94 -9.09 27.46
C PHE A 147 -5.82 -7.84 27.41
N PHE A 148 -6.47 -7.56 28.53
CA PHE A 148 -7.37 -6.43 28.65
C PHE A 148 -6.93 -5.54 29.81
N SER A 149 -6.64 -4.27 29.52
CA SER A 149 -6.32 -3.24 30.52
C SER A 149 -7.43 -2.22 30.62
N VAL A 150 -7.77 -1.83 31.86
CA VAL A 150 -8.78 -0.80 32.11
C VAL A 150 -8.39 0.06 33.31
N VAL A 151 -8.67 1.37 33.20
CA VAL A 151 -8.36 2.33 34.26
C VAL A 151 -9.39 2.20 35.40
N ARG A 152 -8.91 2.04 36.66
CA ARG A 152 -9.78 1.87 37.83
C ARG A 152 -10.83 2.97 37.99
N SER A 153 -10.46 4.21 37.69
CA SER A 153 -11.37 5.35 37.79
C SER A 153 -12.62 5.22 36.91
N PHE A 154 -12.59 4.37 35.87
CA PHE A 154 -13.76 4.09 35.03
C PHE A 154 -14.91 3.46 35.83
N PHE A 155 -14.65 2.76 36.93
CA PHE A 155 -15.65 2.05 37.75
C PHE A 155 -16.13 2.81 38.98
N ASP A 156 -15.98 4.13 39.04
CA ASP A 156 -16.56 5.01 40.07
C ASP A 156 -16.20 4.60 41.52
N GLY A 157 -14.98 4.14 41.74
CA GLY A 157 -14.47 3.80 43.09
C GLY A 157 -14.87 2.41 43.62
N MET A 158 -15.31 1.50 42.73
CA MET A 158 -15.47 0.09 43.09
C MET A 158 -14.13 -0.53 43.49
N SER A 159 -14.17 -1.55 44.37
CA SER A 159 -12.97 -2.31 44.72
C SER A 159 -12.46 -3.15 43.55
N ASP A 160 -11.15 -3.43 43.50
CA ASP A 160 -10.56 -4.30 42.49
C ASP A 160 -11.25 -5.67 42.44
N GLU A 161 -11.66 -6.19 43.59
CA GLU A 161 -12.33 -7.48 43.71
C GLU A 161 -13.72 -7.46 43.04
N ASP A 162 -14.51 -6.41 43.29
CA ASP A 162 -15.81 -6.22 42.65
C ASP A 162 -15.70 -5.97 41.16
N ILE A 163 -14.69 -5.21 40.71
CA ILE A 163 -14.41 -4.97 39.29
C ILE A 163 -14.09 -6.29 38.59
N LEU A 164 -13.15 -7.08 39.11
CA LEU A 164 -12.76 -8.36 38.54
C LEU A 164 -13.91 -9.36 38.51
N LYS A 165 -14.73 -9.38 39.56
CA LYS A 165 -15.94 -10.21 39.59
C LYS A 165 -16.93 -9.80 38.49
N GLY A 166 -17.25 -8.51 38.37
CA GLY A 166 -18.19 -8.02 37.38
C GLY A 166 -17.68 -8.25 35.95
N LEU A 167 -16.37 -8.12 35.72
CA LEU A 167 -15.74 -8.44 34.43
C LEU A 167 -15.90 -9.93 34.08
N LYS A 168 -15.65 -10.83 35.05
CA LYS A 168 -15.80 -12.29 34.87
C LYS A 168 -17.25 -12.71 34.63
N GLU A 169 -18.19 -12.14 35.34
CA GLU A 169 -19.61 -12.40 35.13
C GLU A 169 -20.08 -11.95 33.74
N SER A 170 -19.62 -10.77 33.28
CA SER A 170 -19.94 -10.26 31.94
C SER A 170 -19.22 -11.04 30.85
N GLU A 171 -17.99 -11.48 31.08
CA GLU A 171 -17.25 -12.37 30.16
C GLU A 171 -18.04 -13.64 29.88
N GLU A 172 -18.45 -14.36 30.96
CA GLU A 172 -19.20 -15.61 30.78
C GLU A 172 -20.55 -15.39 30.09
N ALA A 173 -21.26 -14.30 30.46
CA ALA A 173 -22.58 -14.02 29.95
C ALA A 173 -22.61 -13.59 28.47
N LEU A 174 -21.60 -12.84 27.99
CA LEU A 174 -21.65 -12.16 26.71
C LEU A 174 -20.71 -12.76 25.65
N ILE A 175 -19.52 -13.17 26.04
CA ILE A 175 -18.51 -13.69 25.11
C ILE A 175 -18.01 -15.08 25.50
N GLY A 176 -18.49 -15.67 26.59
CA GLY A 176 -18.01 -16.94 27.12
C GLY A 176 -18.05 -18.08 26.12
N GLU A 177 -19.12 -18.23 25.33
CA GLU A 177 -19.22 -19.26 24.28
C GLU A 177 -18.22 -19.01 23.14
N ARG A 178 -17.97 -17.75 22.77
CA ARG A 178 -16.98 -17.38 21.77
C ARG A 178 -15.57 -17.69 22.25
N LEU A 179 -15.26 -17.39 23.52
CA LEU A 179 -13.97 -17.73 24.14
C LEU A 179 -13.76 -19.25 24.24
N LYS A 180 -14.79 -20.02 24.63
CA LYS A 180 -14.72 -21.49 24.68
C LYS A 180 -14.41 -22.08 23.33
N ARG A 181 -15.07 -21.63 22.25
CA ARG A 181 -14.80 -22.07 20.88
C ARG A 181 -13.34 -21.84 20.47
N ARG A 182 -12.74 -20.75 20.92
CA ARG A 182 -11.36 -20.37 20.64
C ARG A 182 -10.33 -20.91 21.63
N ASN A 183 -10.78 -21.59 22.68
CA ASN A 183 -9.94 -21.95 23.84
C ASN A 183 -9.17 -20.75 24.41
N ALA A 184 -9.81 -19.57 24.40
CA ALA A 184 -9.18 -18.31 24.76
C ALA A 184 -9.38 -17.95 26.23
N THR A 185 -8.38 -17.29 26.81
CA THR A 185 -8.39 -16.85 28.21
C THR A 185 -8.10 -15.37 28.29
N VAL A 186 -8.92 -14.63 29.09
CA VAL A 186 -8.74 -13.21 29.32
C VAL A 186 -7.89 -12.97 30.56
N HIS A 187 -6.83 -12.21 30.39
CA HIS A 187 -6.03 -11.65 31.49
C HIS A 187 -6.45 -10.20 31.73
N TYR A 188 -7.07 -9.94 32.87
CA TYR A 188 -7.51 -8.60 33.29
C TYR A 188 -6.39 -7.86 34.00
N ASN A 189 -6.13 -6.63 33.61
CA ASN A 189 -5.12 -5.74 34.16
C ASN A 189 -5.78 -4.41 34.56
N LEU A 190 -5.95 -4.20 35.87
CA LEU A 190 -6.46 -2.94 36.40
C LEU A 190 -5.29 -1.97 36.62
N VAL A 191 -5.39 -0.80 36.03
CA VAL A 191 -4.33 0.24 36.08
C VAL A 191 -4.86 1.55 36.62
N ASP A 192 -3.97 2.45 37.06
CA ASP A 192 -4.36 3.74 37.60
C ASP A 192 -4.39 4.85 36.53
N THR A 193 -3.65 4.68 35.47
CA THR A 193 -3.50 5.72 34.44
C THR A 193 -3.71 5.17 33.03
N GLN A 194 -4.14 6.06 32.11
CA GLN A 194 -4.22 5.75 30.68
C GLN A 194 -2.85 5.37 30.09
N THR A 195 -1.77 5.96 30.60
CA THR A 195 -0.40 5.64 30.17
C THR A 195 -0.06 4.17 30.45
N GLU A 196 -0.35 3.69 31.68
CA GLU A 196 -0.16 2.29 32.05
C GLU A 196 -1.04 1.36 31.22
N CYS A 197 -2.27 1.78 30.92
CA CYS A 197 -3.21 1.03 30.09
C CYS A 197 -2.61 0.73 28.71
N VAL A 198 -2.09 1.74 28.02
CA VAL A 198 -1.48 1.62 26.71
C VAL A 198 -0.12 0.92 26.79
N GLU A 199 0.76 1.36 27.70
CA GLU A 199 2.12 0.83 27.83
C GLU A 199 2.13 -0.67 28.11
N ASN A 200 1.20 -1.17 28.96
CA ASN A 200 1.12 -2.58 29.29
C ASN A 200 0.65 -3.42 28.08
N ASN A 201 -0.25 -2.92 27.24
CA ASN A 201 -0.59 -3.58 25.99
C ASN A 201 0.63 -3.65 25.04
N ILE A 202 1.40 -2.57 24.92
CA ILE A 202 2.62 -2.57 24.07
C ILE A 202 3.66 -3.56 24.63
N LYS A 203 3.82 -3.66 25.95
CA LYS A 203 4.68 -4.69 26.57
C LYS A 203 4.22 -6.11 26.20
N VAL A 204 2.92 -6.33 26.13
CA VAL A 204 2.35 -7.62 25.70
C VAL A 204 2.70 -7.89 24.22
N TRP A 205 2.68 -6.90 23.35
CA TRP A 205 3.12 -7.08 21.97
C TRP A 205 4.58 -7.52 21.87
N HIS A 206 5.46 -6.95 22.70
CA HIS A 206 6.86 -7.38 22.76
C HIS A 206 7.04 -8.79 23.34
N MET A 207 6.16 -9.21 24.27
CA MET A 207 6.19 -10.55 24.83
C MET A 207 5.58 -11.64 23.93
N TRP A 208 4.50 -11.31 23.23
CA TRP A 208 3.83 -12.27 22.38
C TRP A 208 4.44 -12.36 20.98
N GLU A 209 5.17 -11.33 20.59
CA GLU A 209 5.91 -11.23 19.32
C GLU A 209 5.07 -11.59 18.07
N PRO A 210 3.85 -11.04 17.90
CA PRO A 210 3.09 -11.29 16.70
C PRO A 210 3.88 -10.82 15.46
N ASP A 211 3.52 -11.32 14.29
CA ASP A 211 4.07 -10.78 13.04
C ASP A 211 3.39 -9.46 12.68
N PHE A 212 2.07 -9.41 12.88
CA PHE A 212 1.27 -8.22 12.65
C PHE A 212 0.39 -7.88 13.85
N ILE A 213 0.21 -6.59 14.07
CA ILE A 213 -0.80 -6.04 14.98
C ILE A 213 -1.79 -5.26 14.11
N SER A 214 -3.07 -5.56 14.19
CA SER A 214 -4.12 -4.88 13.46
C SER A 214 -5.06 -4.13 14.38
N SER A 215 -5.25 -2.85 14.09
CA SER A 215 -6.41 -2.08 14.55
C SER A 215 -7.33 -1.86 13.37
N TRP A 216 -8.65 -1.83 13.60
CA TRP A 216 -9.56 -1.60 12.49
C TRP A 216 -9.48 -0.16 11.95
N ASN A 217 -9.24 0.80 12.83
CA ASN A 217 -8.99 2.20 12.47
C ASN A 217 -7.72 2.69 13.17
N ALA A 218 -6.58 2.27 12.64
CA ALA A 218 -5.26 2.57 13.22
C ALA A 218 -5.00 4.06 13.41
N SER A 219 -5.61 4.92 12.60
CA SER A 219 -5.47 6.37 12.75
C SER A 219 -6.10 6.88 14.05
N TYR A 220 -7.19 6.27 14.51
CA TYR A 220 -7.79 6.60 15.79
C TYR A 220 -6.95 6.07 16.95
N ASP A 221 -6.67 4.77 16.95
CA ASP A 221 -5.99 4.08 18.05
C ASP A 221 -4.58 4.64 18.29
N MET A 222 -3.82 4.87 17.21
CA MET A 222 -2.46 5.40 17.34
C MET A 222 -2.41 6.81 17.91
N GLN A 223 -3.36 7.67 17.54
CA GLN A 223 -3.40 9.02 18.10
C GLN A 223 -3.72 9.00 19.60
N ARG A 224 -4.58 8.10 20.04
CA ARG A 224 -4.93 7.92 21.46
C ARG A 224 -3.77 7.32 22.24
N ASN A 225 -3.07 6.36 21.67
CA ASN A 225 -1.86 5.79 22.25
C ASN A 225 -0.75 6.84 22.41
N GLU A 226 -0.45 7.61 21.35
CA GLU A 226 0.53 8.70 21.43
C GLU A 226 0.14 9.71 22.51
N HIS A 227 -1.13 10.12 22.55
CA HIS A 227 -1.63 11.07 23.55
C HIS A 227 -1.39 10.54 24.99
N ALA A 228 -1.81 9.32 25.29
CA ALA A 228 -1.66 8.70 26.60
C ALA A 228 -0.18 8.56 27.02
N LEU A 229 0.69 8.18 26.11
CA LEU A 229 2.12 8.00 26.39
C LEU A 229 2.82 9.34 26.60
N ILE A 230 2.51 10.35 25.79
CA ILE A 230 3.09 11.71 25.91
C ILE A 230 2.67 12.36 27.24
N LEU A 231 1.41 12.24 27.64
CA LEU A 231 0.93 12.72 28.95
C LEU A 231 1.67 12.05 30.11
N GLY A 232 2.02 10.77 29.98
CA GLY A 232 2.83 10.04 30.96
C GLY A 232 4.33 10.31 30.85
N ASN A 233 4.77 11.29 30.03
CA ASN A 233 6.18 11.58 29.75
C ASN A 233 6.99 10.34 29.29
N ARG A 234 6.38 9.49 28.49
CA ARG A 234 7.04 8.32 27.91
C ARG A 234 7.74 8.68 26.62
N ASP A 235 8.94 8.14 26.42
CA ASP A 235 9.64 8.19 25.16
C ASP A 235 9.04 7.16 24.20
N LEU A 236 8.44 7.63 23.11
CA LEU A 236 7.78 6.77 22.11
C LEU A 236 8.77 5.81 21.43
N GLU A 237 9.99 6.27 21.15
CA GLU A 237 11.01 5.41 20.55
C GLU A 237 11.38 4.27 21.48
N GLU A 238 11.40 4.51 22.80
CA GLU A 238 11.69 3.51 23.80
C GLU A 238 10.54 2.53 23.99
N VAL A 239 9.29 3.02 24.09
CA VAL A 239 8.10 2.20 24.33
C VAL A 239 7.79 1.28 23.14
N TYR A 240 7.87 1.79 21.92
CA TYR A 240 7.51 1.03 20.72
C TYR A 240 8.65 0.17 20.17
N SER A 241 9.89 0.41 20.54
CA SER A 241 11.00 -0.42 20.10
C SER A 241 11.16 -1.67 20.96
N ASP A 242 11.56 -2.78 20.32
CA ASP A 242 11.88 -4.02 21.04
C ASP A 242 13.02 -3.77 22.04
N PRO A 243 12.88 -4.21 23.29
CA PRO A 243 13.90 -4.00 24.33
C PRO A 243 15.28 -4.56 23.98
N SER A 244 15.36 -5.56 23.11
CA SER A 244 16.64 -6.15 22.65
C SER A 244 17.39 -5.29 21.65
N ILE A 245 16.76 -4.25 21.10
CA ILE A 245 17.40 -3.31 20.19
C ILE A 245 18.19 -2.27 21.01
N PRO A 246 19.49 -2.06 20.72
CA PRO A 246 20.28 -1.02 21.38
C PRO A 246 19.64 0.36 21.21
N GLN A 247 19.73 1.19 22.25
CA GLN A 247 19.05 2.48 22.32
C GLN A 247 19.35 3.39 21.11
N GLU A 248 20.58 3.42 20.62
CA GLU A 248 20.99 4.22 19.46
C GLU A 248 20.36 3.79 18.13
N PHE A 249 19.64 2.67 18.09
CA PHE A 249 18.91 2.16 16.92
C PHE A 249 17.40 2.09 17.14
N ARG A 250 16.92 2.49 18.30
CA ARG A 250 15.50 2.59 18.56
C ARG A 250 14.93 3.75 17.78
N TYR A 251 13.75 3.56 17.23
CA TYR A 251 13.02 4.63 16.55
C TYR A 251 11.52 4.31 16.52
N TYR A 252 10.77 5.37 16.45
CA TYR A 252 9.34 5.32 16.23
C TYR A 252 8.94 6.40 15.23
N LYS A 253 8.05 6.07 14.32
CA LYS A 253 7.45 7.02 13.41
C LYS A 253 6.05 6.58 13.04
N TYR A 254 5.08 7.44 13.32
CA TYR A 254 3.73 7.29 12.82
C TYR A 254 3.52 8.24 11.64
N ASP A 255 3.26 7.66 10.47
CA ASP A 255 2.85 8.39 9.27
C ASP A 255 1.32 8.30 9.16
N LYS A 256 0.64 9.38 9.53
CA LYS A 256 -0.82 9.48 9.42
C LYS A 256 -1.23 9.33 7.97
N GLY A 257 -2.18 8.46 7.70
CA GLY A 257 -2.77 8.36 6.37
C GLY A 257 -3.34 9.72 5.92
N ARG A 258 -3.29 9.97 4.63
CA ARG A 258 -3.93 11.17 4.07
C ARG A 258 -5.41 10.88 3.85
N THR A 259 -6.29 11.70 4.38
CA THR A 259 -7.73 11.57 4.15
C THR A 259 -8.21 12.32 2.91
N HIS A 260 -7.43 13.27 2.42
CA HIS A 260 -7.77 14.10 1.27
C HIS A 260 -6.56 14.34 0.37
N LYS A 261 -6.80 14.49 -0.92
CA LYS A 261 -5.83 14.99 -1.90
C LYS A 261 -6.29 16.32 -2.48
N ARG A 262 -5.33 17.20 -2.78
CA ARG A 262 -5.60 18.46 -3.45
C ARG A 262 -5.63 18.23 -4.95
N LYS A 263 -6.69 18.69 -5.61
CA LYS A 263 -6.81 18.71 -7.07
C LYS A 263 -5.96 19.84 -7.65
N GLU A 264 -5.67 19.78 -8.94
CA GLU A 264 -4.94 20.84 -9.65
C GLU A 264 -5.65 22.19 -9.60
N ASN A 265 -6.97 22.20 -9.59
CA ASN A 265 -7.80 23.40 -9.43
C ASN A 265 -7.84 23.95 -7.99
N GLY A 266 -7.14 23.32 -7.05
CA GLY A 266 -7.07 23.73 -5.65
C GLY A 266 -8.12 23.09 -4.73
N ASP A 267 -9.13 22.43 -5.27
CA ASP A 267 -10.16 21.76 -4.47
C ASP A 267 -9.60 20.57 -3.69
N SER A 268 -10.26 20.26 -2.56
CA SER A 268 -9.97 19.08 -1.76
C SER A 268 -10.89 17.94 -2.15
N GLN A 269 -10.32 16.77 -2.44
CA GLN A 269 -11.05 15.54 -2.72
C GLN A 269 -10.75 14.49 -1.64
N PRO A 270 -11.77 13.86 -1.04
CA PRO A 270 -11.56 12.73 -0.15
C PRO A 270 -10.81 11.61 -0.86
N LEU A 271 -9.90 10.97 -0.13
CA LEU A 271 -9.25 9.74 -0.57
C LEU A 271 -10.12 8.54 -0.22
N GLU A 272 -10.13 7.54 -1.09
CA GLU A 272 -10.72 6.24 -0.78
C GLU A 272 -9.92 5.53 0.31
N TRP A 273 -10.52 4.59 1.02
CA TRP A 273 -9.87 3.87 2.13
C TRP A 273 -8.54 3.23 1.74
N GLN A 274 -8.47 2.61 0.56
CA GLN A 274 -7.23 2.01 0.05
C GLN A 274 -6.10 3.02 -0.22
N GLU A 275 -6.42 4.32 -0.36
CA GLU A 275 -5.43 5.38 -0.56
C GLU A 275 -4.97 6.01 0.77
N GLN A 276 -5.69 5.79 1.87
CA GLN A 276 -5.44 6.44 3.16
C GLN A 276 -4.30 5.81 3.96
N TYR A 277 -4.09 4.57 3.84
CA TYR A 277 -3.15 3.66 4.50
C TYR A 277 -2.14 4.32 5.47
N PRO A 278 -2.49 4.47 6.75
CA PRO A 278 -1.57 4.95 7.77
C PRO A 278 -0.51 3.88 8.06
N THR A 279 0.70 4.30 8.40
CA THR A 279 1.79 3.35 8.71
C THR A 279 2.50 3.71 10.00
N VAL A 280 2.77 2.70 10.81
CA VAL A 280 3.61 2.78 12.00
C VAL A 280 4.93 2.07 11.73
N ARG A 281 6.03 2.75 11.99
CA ARG A 281 7.38 2.19 11.87
C ARG A 281 8.06 2.25 13.23
N ALA A 282 8.44 1.10 13.72
CA ALA A 282 9.19 0.98 14.96
C ALA A 282 10.28 -0.09 14.80
N ALA A 283 11.31 -0.01 15.62
CA ALA A 283 12.32 -1.07 15.69
C ALA A 283 11.79 -2.26 16.51
N ALA A 284 10.79 -2.96 15.98
CA ALA A 284 10.06 -4.02 16.68
C ALA A 284 9.98 -5.31 15.86
N LYS A 285 9.63 -6.41 16.51
CA LYS A 285 9.41 -7.71 15.86
C LYS A 285 8.03 -7.83 15.21
N TRP A 286 7.15 -6.89 15.45
CA TRP A 286 5.83 -6.77 14.86
C TRP A 286 5.74 -5.61 13.87
N GLN A 287 4.74 -5.66 13.02
CA GLN A 287 4.39 -4.57 12.12
C GLN A 287 2.94 -4.20 12.31
N TRP A 288 2.64 -2.89 12.30
CA TRP A 288 1.29 -2.39 12.50
C TRP A 288 0.51 -2.30 11.20
N LEU A 289 -0.73 -2.76 11.22
CA LEU A 289 -1.64 -2.83 10.08
C LEU A 289 -2.92 -2.05 10.36
N ASP A 290 -3.29 -1.12 9.49
CA ASP A 290 -4.65 -0.58 9.47
C ASP A 290 -5.59 -1.57 8.80
N GLY A 291 -6.47 -2.19 9.59
CA GLY A 291 -7.35 -3.27 9.12
C GLY A 291 -8.32 -2.82 8.02
N ALA A 292 -8.93 -1.64 8.19
CA ALA A 292 -9.89 -1.14 7.22
C ALA A 292 -9.25 -0.79 5.87
N SER A 293 -8.11 -0.10 5.89
CA SER A 293 -7.38 0.23 4.67
C SER A 293 -6.83 -1.01 3.96
N PHE A 294 -6.33 -1.98 4.73
CA PHE A 294 -5.85 -3.25 4.18
C PHE A 294 -6.98 -4.05 3.53
N TYR A 295 -8.11 -4.18 4.23
CA TYR A 295 -9.30 -4.83 3.68
C TYR A 295 -9.79 -4.14 2.39
N ALA A 296 -9.76 -2.81 2.35
CA ALA A 296 -10.13 -2.03 1.18
C ALA A 296 -9.16 -2.27 0.00
N ILE A 297 -7.83 -2.32 0.24
CA ILE A 297 -6.83 -2.63 -0.78
C ILE A 297 -7.06 -4.03 -1.35
N LYS A 298 -7.26 -5.01 -0.49
CA LYS A 298 -7.44 -6.41 -0.88
C LYS A 298 -8.70 -6.63 -1.70
N ASN A 299 -9.78 -5.91 -1.39
CA ASN A 299 -11.06 -6.04 -2.06
C ASN A 299 -11.27 -5.02 -3.19
N ALA A 300 -10.33 -4.10 -3.42
CA ALA A 300 -10.43 -3.11 -4.50
C ALA A 300 -10.73 -3.73 -5.89
N PRO A 301 -10.15 -4.87 -6.30
CA PRO A 301 -10.49 -5.52 -7.56
C PRO A 301 -11.95 -5.97 -7.67
N LYS A 302 -12.60 -6.25 -6.54
CA LYS A 302 -14.02 -6.66 -6.49
C LYS A 302 -14.99 -5.47 -6.51
N GLY A 303 -14.47 -4.26 -6.64
CA GLY A 303 -15.25 -3.02 -6.60
C GLY A 303 -15.35 -2.40 -5.21
N LYS A 304 -15.91 -1.20 -5.19
CA LYS A 304 -16.10 -0.43 -3.96
C LYS A 304 -17.23 -1.02 -3.12
N LYS A 305 -16.96 -1.26 -1.83
CA LYS A 305 -17.97 -1.66 -0.86
C LYS A 305 -18.83 -0.46 -0.41
N GLU A 306 -20.04 -0.72 0.04
CA GLU A 306 -20.92 0.31 0.59
C GLU A 306 -20.35 0.93 1.86
N SER A 307 -19.65 0.13 2.67
CA SER A 307 -19.01 0.57 3.91
C SER A 307 -17.75 -0.25 4.19
N TYR A 308 -16.82 0.35 4.91
CA TYR A 308 -15.63 -0.31 5.47
C TYR A 308 -15.64 -0.29 7.00
N SER A 309 -16.82 -0.15 7.63
CA SER A 309 -16.94 -0.33 9.07
C SER A 309 -16.72 -1.79 9.46
N LEU A 310 -16.18 -2.05 10.65
CA LEU A 310 -15.92 -3.40 11.14
C LEU A 310 -17.19 -4.26 11.11
N GLU A 311 -18.32 -3.68 11.53
CA GLU A 311 -19.62 -4.37 11.51
C GLU A 311 -20.04 -4.79 10.11
N TYR A 312 -20.00 -3.86 9.14
CA TYR A 312 -20.36 -4.15 7.76
C TYR A 312 -19.47 -5.23 7.16
N THR A 313 -18.17 -5.11 7.37
CA THR A 313 -17.21 -6.07 6.80
C THR A 313 -17.31 -7.45 7.44
N ALA A 314 -17.62 -7.53 8.73
CA ALA A 314 -17.91 -8.80 9.39
C ALA A 314 -19.13 -9.47 8.77
N GLN A 315 -20.23 -8.74 8.63
CA GLN A 315 -21.47 -9.24 8.02
C GLN A 315 -21.28 -9.65 6.55
N ASP A 316 -20.58 -8.83 5.76
CA ASP A 316 -20.26 -9.12 4.35
C ASP A 316 -19.46 -10.44 4.20
N ASN A 317 -18.68 -10.79 5.21
CA ASN A 317 -17.94 -12.05 5.28
C ASN A 317 -18.70 -13.16 6.06
N GLY A 318 -19.92 -12.93 6.51
CA GLY A 318 -20.71 -13.91 7.25
C GLY A 318 -20.08 -14.32 8.58
N ILE A 319 -19.53 -13.35 9.30
CA ILE A 319 -18.92 -13.50 10.63
C ILE A 319 -19.84 -12.83 11.63
N GLU A 320 -19.86 -13.34 12.86
CA GLU A 320 -20.53 -12.71 13.98
C GLU A 320 -19.94 -11.30 14.18
N GLY A 321 -20.79 -10.27 14.06
CA GLY A 321 -20.36 -8.87 14.11
C GLY A 321 -19.98 -8.43 15.54
N LYS A 322 -19.98 -7.10 15.69
CA LYS A 322 -19.73 -6.45 16.98
C LYS A 322 -20.74 -6.87 18.04
N LEU A 323 -20.30 -6.89 19.27
CA LEU A 323 -21.18 -7.11 20.41
C LEU A 323 -22.04 -5.88 20.63
N TYR A 324 -23.19 -5.83 19.97
CA TYR A 324 -24.20 -4.86 20.32
C TYR A 324 -25.13 -5.46 21.36
N THR A 325 -25.14 -4.86 22.52
CA THR A 325 -26.23 -5.11 23.43
C THR A 325 -27.43 -4.30 22.95
N ASP A 326 -28.64 -4.84 23.09
CA ASP A 326 -29.90 -4.10 22.83
C ASP A 326 -30.02 -2.87 23.73
N LYS A 327 -29.18 -2.77 24.73
CA LYS A 327 -29.04 -1.64 25.63
C LYS A 327 -28.50 -0.45 24.84
N GLY A 328 -29.24 0.65 24.85
CA GLY A 328 -28.88 1.86 24.12
C GLY A 328 -29.28 1.89 22.65
N ALA A 329 -29.87 0.82 22.11
CA ALA A 329 -30.37 0.77 20.71
C ALA A 329 -31.39 1.87 20.38
N HIS A 330 -32.07 2.42 21.39
CA HIS A 330 -32.99 3.55 21.25
C HIS A 330 -32.28 4.89 20.97
N LEU A 331 -30.94 4.95 21.07
CA LEU A 331 -30.15 6.15 20.85
C LEU A 331 -29.77 6.26 19.38
N THR A 332 -30.67 6.76 18.56
CA THR A 332 -30.49 6.90 17.11
C THR A 332 -29.58 8.07 16.70
N GLN A 333 -29.18 8.92 17.65
CA GLN A 333 -28.39 10.13 17.38
C GLN A 333 -26.87 9.91 17.54
N GLY A 334 -26.28 9.23 16.56
CA GLY A 334 -24.84 9.17 16.38
C GLY A 334 -24.10 8.21 17.35
N LYS A 335 -23.01 7.65 16.85
CA LYS A 335 -22.18 6.67 17.57
C LYS A 335 -21.69 7.16 18.94
N GLY A 336 -21.36 8.44 19.11
CA GLY A 336 -20.94 9.02 20.39
C GLY A 336 -21.97 8.98 21.50
N ALA A 337 -23.29 9.01 21.18
CA ALA A 337 -24.35 8.93 22.18
C ALA A 337 -24.45 7.53 22.79
N TRP A 338 -24.30 6.49 21.96
CA TRP A 338 -24.28 5.10 22.40
C TRP A 338 -23.08 4.82 23.32
N HIS A 339 -21.88 5.22 22.96
CA HIS A 339 -20.68 5.07 23.79
C HIS A 339 -20.84 5.75 25.15
N ARG A 340 -21.34 7.01 25.18
CA ARG A 340 -21.61 7.70 26.46
C ARG A 340 -22.63 6.97 27.32
N TRP A 341 -23.65 6.43 26.72
CA TRP A 341 -24.65 5.68 27.46
C TRP A 341 -24.09 4.39 28.04
N MET A 342 -23.36 3.61 27.25
CA MET A 342 -22.71 2.37 27.69
C MET A 342 -21.72 2.61 28.82
N GLN A 343 -20.88 3.64 28.69
CA GLN A 343 -19.92 4.01 29.72
C GLN A 343 -20.58 4.42 31.06
N LYS A 344 -21.79 4.97 31.01
CA LYS A 344 -22.54 5.35 32.22
C LYS A 344 -23.33 4.20 32.84
N HIS A 345 -23.93 3.35 32.02
CA HIS A 345 -25.01 2.46 32.46
C HIS A 345 -24.69 0.97 32.28
N ALA A 346 -23.65 0.63 31.48
CA ALA A 346 -23.33 -0.75 31.13
C ALA A 346 -21.80 -0.93 31.01
N LYS A 347 -21.06 -0.55 32.06
CA LYS A 347 -19.60 -0.48 32.05
C LYS A 347 -18.92 -1.82 31.76
N PHE A 348 -19.40 -2.90 32.39
CA PHE A 348 -18.84 -4.22 32.18
C PHE A 348 -19.13 -4.76 30.77
N GLU A 349 -20.34 -4.55 30.28
CA GLU A 349 -20.69 -4.91 28.90
C GLU A 349 -19.85 -4.10 27.88
N TYR A 350 -19.54 -2.85 28.20
CA TYR A 350 -18.69 -2.01 27.36
C TYR A 350 -17.24 -2.52 27.32
N CYS A 351 -16.74 -3.09 28.41
CA CYS A 351 -15.45 -3.80 28.41
C CYS A 351 -15.45 -5.02 27.50
N MET A 352 -16.55 -5.80 27.51
CA MET A 352 -16.69 -6.95 26.61
C MET A 352 -16.83 -6.54 25.14
N TYR A 353 -17.44 -5.40 24.88
CA TYR A 353 -17.51 -4.82 23.54
C TYR A 353 -16.10 -4.57 22.96
N ASN A 354 -15.19 -3.93 23.71
CA ASN A 354 -13.82 -3.69 23.26
C ASN A 354 -13.07 -5.01 22.94
N ILE A 355 -13.20 -6.04 23.79
CA ILE A 355 -12.62 -7.36 23.51
C ILE A 355 -13.24 -8.00 22.26
N SER A 356 -14.56 -7.90 22.13
CA SER A 356 -15.29 -8.49 20.99
C SER A 356 -14.87 -7.88 19.66
N ASP A 357 -14.60 -6.58 19.60
CA ASP A 357 -14.15 -5.92 18.37
C ASP A 357 -12.83 -6.54 17.88
N ASN A 358 -11.90 -6.83 18.76
CA ASN A 358 -10.66 -7.51 18.42
C ASN A 358 -10.89 -8.96 17.94
N LEU A 359 -11.81 -9.69 18.59
CA LEU A 359 -12.15 -11.05 18.15
C LEU A 359 -12.74 -11.06 16.72
N VAL A 360 -13.53 -10.04 16.36
CA VAL A 360 -14.04 -9.90 14.98
C VAL A 360 -12.90 -9.75 13.97
N ILE A 361 -11.87 -8.95 14.29
CA ILE A 361 -10.70 -8.75 13.41
C ILE A 361 -9.96 -10.09 13.19
N GLU A 362 -9.71 -10.85 14.25
CA GLU A 362 -9.06 -12.15 14.14
C GLU A 362 -9.90 -13.16 13.36
N GLU A 363 -11.19 -13.27 13.64
CA GLU A 363 -12.10 -14.18 12.95
C GLU A 363 -12.25 -13.84 11.46
N MET A 364 -12.17 -12.57 11.11
CA MET A 364 -12.09 -12.16 9.71
C MET A 364 -10.85 -12.73 9.04
N ASP A 365 -9.68 -12.58 9.67
CA ASP A 365 -8.44 -13.11 9.08
C ASP A 365 -8.42 -14.64 9.05
N GLU A 366 -8.93 -15.30 10.07
CA GLU A 366 -9.10 -16.77 10.10
C GLU A 366 -9.96 -17.28 8.93
N LYS A 367 -10.96 -16.51 8.53
CA LYS A 367 -11.83 -16.85 7.41
C LYS A 367 -11.25 -16.49 6.06
N THR A 368 -10.63 -15.33 5.93
CA THR A 368 -10.14 -14.81 4.65
C THR A 368 -8.67 -15.18 4.38
N ASN A 369 -7.91 -15.47 5.42
CA ASN A 369 -6.46 -15.68 5.39
C ASN A 369 -5.68 -14.51 4.76
N ASP A 370 -6.21 -13.31 4.86
CA ASP A 370 -5.65 -12.16 4.17
C ASP A 370 -4.32 -11.71 4.78
N VAL A 371 -4.24 -11.62 6.10
CA VAL A 371 -3.00 -11.26 6.82
C VAL A 371 -2.15 -12.49 7.07
N ALA A 372 -2.74 -13.60 7.48
CA ALA A 372 -1.99 -14.79 7.84
C ALA A 372 -1.23 -15.41 6.66
N LEU A 373 -1.85 -15.54 5.50
CA LEU A 373 -1.27 -16.22 4.33
C LEU A 373 -0.98 -15.30 3.15
N ASN A 374 -1.92 -14.46 2.77
CA ASN A 374 -1.79 -13.69 1.53
C ASN A 374 -0.77 -12.56 1.64
N LEU A 375 -0.76 -11.82 2.75
CA LEU A 375 0.16 -10.69 2.94
C LEU A 375 1.63 -11.12 2.93
N PRO A 376 2.08 -12.16 3.63
CA PRO A 376 3.46 -12.64 3.55
C PRO A 376 3.91 -13.00 2.14
N LEU A 377 3.05 -13.60 1.33
CA LEU A 377 3.36 -13.93 -0.06
C LEU A 377 3.63 -12.67 -0.88
N LEU A 378 2.84 -11.62 -0.68
CA LEU A 378 3.01 -10.34 -1.36
C LEU A 378 4.24 -9.56 -0.89
N LEU A 379 4.75 -9.84 0.31
CA LEU A 379 5.90 -9.14 0.89
C LEU A 379 7.26 -9.80 0.60
N LYS A 380 7.33 -10.86 -0.20
CA LYS A 380 8.59 -11.54 -0.52
C LYS A 380 9.67 -10.59 -1.07
N SER A 381 9.28 -9.71 -1.99
CA SER A 381 10.16 -8.74 -2.65
C SER A 381 9.91 -7.29 -2.26
N THR A 382 9.17 -7.06 -1.17
CA THR A 382 8.76 -5.70 -0.77
C THR A 382 8.82 -5.53 0.75
N GLU A 383 8.96 -4.29 1.21
CA GLU A 383 8.79 -3.92 2.61
C GLU A 383 7.31 -3.64 2.91
N PHE A 384 6.88 -4.01 4.12
CA PHE A 384 5.48 -3.86 4.55
C PHE A 384 4.95 -2.43 4.39
N PHE A 385 5.72 -1.42 4.77
CA PHE A 385 5.32 -0.02 4.64
C PHE A 385 5.30 0.50 3.18
N ASP A 386 5.85 -0.25 2.24
CA ASP A 386 5.77 0.03 0.81
C ASP A 386 4.61 -0.72 0.12
N TYR A 387 3.96 -1.63 0.84
CA TYR A 387 2.86 -2.46 0.32
C TYR A 387 1.75 -1.66 -0.38
N PRO A 388 1.30 -0.49 0.12
CA PRO A 388 0.28 0.29 -0.58
C PRO A 388 0.77 0.90 -1.90
N SER A 389 2.07 0.92 -2.13
CA SER A 389 2.67 1.46 -3.33
C SER A 389 2.91 0.37 -4.38
N GLN A 390 1.88 -0.01 -5.13
CA GLN A 390 2.01 -0.97 -6.23
C GLN A 390 3.20 -0.71 -7.15
N PRO A 391 3.51 0.55 -7.59
CA PRO A 391 4.69 0.79 -8.40
C PRO A 391 6.01 0.40 -7.75
N LYS A 392 6.14 0.55 -6.41
CA LYS A 392 7.35 0.10 -5.70
C LYS A 392 7.43 -1.42 -5.61
N CYS A 393 6.32 -2.08 -5.31
CA CYS A 393 6.25 -3.53 -5.24
C CYS A 393 6.64 -4.15 -6.58
N ILE A 394 6.03 -3.68 -7.67
CA ILE A 394 6.32 -4.13 -9.03
C ILE A 394 7.78 -3.84 -9.39
N SER A 395 8.30 -2.64 -9.07
CA SER A 395 9.68 -2.27 -9.38
C SER A 395 10.70 -3.15 -8.65
N ASN A 396 10.43 -3.51 -7.40
CA ASN A 396 11.29 -4.44 -6.65
C ASN A 396 11.28 -5.83 -7.29
N GLU A 397 10.11 -6.36 -7.62
CA GLU A 397 9.98 -7.66 -8.30
C GLU A 397 10.69 -7.69 -9.65
N LEU A 398 10.43 -6.69 -10.49
CA LEU A 398 11.09 -6.54 -11.79
C LEU A 398 12.61 -6.41 -11.68
N SER A 399 13.14 -5.89 -10.56
CA SER A 399 14.59 -5.80 -10.35
C SER A 399 15.25 -7.17 -10.28
N PHE A 400 14.58 -8.16 -9.68
CA PHE A 400 15.06 -9.54 -9.56
C PHE A 400 14.88 -10.30 -10.87
N ILE A 401 13.70 -10.24 -11.47
CA ILE A 401 13.42 -10.85 -12.78
C ILE A 401 14.40 -10.33 -13.84
N ALA A 402 14.67 -9.03 -13.87
CA ALA A 402 15.64 -8.45 -14.79
C ALA A 402 17.06 -9.01 -14.55
N ALA A 403 17.45 -9.20 -13.27
CA ALA A 403 18.76 -9.73 -12.92
C ALA A 403 18.95 -11.18 -13.42
N GLU A 404 17.94 -12.03 -13.30
CA GLU A 404 17.93 -13.41 -13.82
C GLU A 404 18.16 -13.45 -15.33
N HIS A 405 17.62 -12.46 -16.05
CA HIS A 405 17.75 -12.36 -17.51
C HIS A 405 18.98 -11.54 -17.97
N GLY A 406 19.91 -11.24 -17.07
CA GLY A 406 21.14 -10.51 -17.41
C GLY A 406 20.95 -9.01 -17.62
N TYR A 407 19.87 -8.44 -17.11
CA TYR A 407 19.60 -7.00 -17.13
C TYR A 407 19.67 -6.42 -15.71
N ILE A 408 19.81 -5.11 -15.66
CA ILE A 408 19.78 -4.37 -14.40
C ILE A 408 18.62 -3.38 -14.49
N TRP A 409 17.70 -3.49 -13.57
CA TRP A 409 16.55 -2.63 -13.45
C TRP A 409 16.94 -1.24 -12.97
N GLY A 410 16.32 -0.20 -13.56
CA GLY A 410 16.49 1.18 -13.16
C GLY A 410 15.13 1.84 -12.96
N THR A 411 15.01 2.68 -11.96
CA THR A 411 13.79 3.45 -11.72
C THR A 411 14.01 4.90 -12.11
N LYS A 412 13.07 5.47 -12.83
CA LYS A 412 13.01 6.91 -13.07
C LYS A 412 12.58 7.57 -11.76
N GLY A 413 13.42 8.44 -11.20
CA GLY A 413 13.07 9.20 -10.01
C GLY A 413 12.02 10.28 -10.29
N ARG A 414 11.45 10.85 -9.24
CA ARG A 414 10.45 11.93 -9.34
C ARG A 414 10.91 13.16 -10.11
N GLY A 415 12.23 13.45 -10.17
CA GLY A 415 12.76 14.62 -10.85
C GLY A 415 12.79 14.55 -12.39
N GLY A 416 12.56 13.36 -12.97
CA GLY A 416 12.48 13.21 -14.44
C GLY A 416 11.05 13.33 -14.99
N LYS A 417 10.07 13.55 -14.13
CA LYS A 417 8.68 13.68 -14.55
C LYS A 417 8.37 15.00 -15.25
N ASP A 418 9.00 16.10 -14.82
CA ASP A 418 8.54 17.43 -15.22
C ASP A 418 8.82 17.80 -16.68
N GLU A 419 9.86 17.24 -17.29
CA GLU A 419 10.13 17.52 -18.71
C GLU A 419 9.45 16.51 -19.66
N LEU A 420 9.37 15.25 -19.27
CA LEU A 420 8.67 14.22 -20.05
C LEU A 420 7.14 14.34 -19.95
N ASP A 421 6.62 14.72 -18.77
CA ASP A 421 5.19 14.90 -18.57
C ASP A 421 4.66 16.16 -19.29
N LYS A 422 5.52 17.15 -19.58
CA LYS A 422 5.14 18.31 -20.40
C LYS A 422 4.89 17.98 -21.88
N HIS A 423 5.41 16.87 -22.36
CA HIS A 423 5.30 16.45 -23.75
C HIS A 423 4.49 15.17 -23.95
N LYS A 424 4.02 14.52 -22.87
CA LYS A 424 3.07 13.43 -23.00
C LYS A 424 1.69 14.02 -23.19
N PRO A 425 0.98 13.64 -24.27
CA PRO A 425 -0.42 13.96 -24.35
C PRO A 425 -1.11 13.40 -23.08
N THR A 426 -1.84 14.25 -22.41
CA THR A 426 -2.67 13.83 -21.27
C THR A 426 -3.80 12.95 -21.77
N LEU A 427 -4.43 12.19 -20.90
CA LEU A 427 -5.63 11.45 -21.30
C LEU A 427 -6.72 12.42 -21.83
N GLY A 428 -6.72 13.68 -21.36
CA GLY A 428 -7.57 14.74 -21.90
C GLY A 428 -7.29 15.06 -23.37
N ASP A 429 -6.03 15.09 -23.78
CA ASP A 429 -5.65 15.32 -25.18
C ASP A 429 -6.13 14.16 -26.08
N TRP A 430 -6.00 12.92 -25.62
CA TRP A 430 -6.56 11.75 -26.30
C TRP A 430 -8.08 11.83 -26.45
N ILE A 431 -8.77 12.23 -25.40
CA ILE A 431 -10.21 12.39 -25.39
C ILE A 431 -10.64 13.51 -26.35
N ALA A 432 -9.91 14.62 -26.37
CA ALA A 432 -10.14 15.70 -27.31
C ALA A 432 -9.98 15.23 -28.76
N LEU A 433 -8.98 14.37 -29.03
CA LEU A 433 -8.78 13.76 -30.35
C LEU A 433 -9.89 12.78 -30.75
N LEU A 434 -10.57 12.18 -29.79
CA LEU A 434 -11.62 11.20 -30.05
C LEU A 434 -13.01 11.83 -30.29
N GLU A 435 -13.14 13.13 -30.24
CA GLU A 435 -14.45 13.83 -30.28
C GLU A 435 -15.46 13.28 -29.25
N THR A 436 -15.00 12.75 -28.16
CA THR A 436 -15.89 12.33 -27.09
C THR A 436 -16.43 13.57 -26.39
N GLU A 437 -17.74 13.57 -26.20
CA GLU A 437 -18.43 14.71 -25.63
C GLU A 437 -17.83 15.20 -24.32
N LYS A 438 -18.06 16.47 -24.03
CA LYS A 438 -17.53 17.31 -22.94
C LYS A 438 -17.55 16.75 -21.52
N ASN A 439 -17.97 15.53 -21.29
CA ASN A 439 -18.06 14.91 -19.98
C ASN A 439 -16.80 14.15 -19.54
N ALA A 440 -15.73 14.22 -20.28
CA ALA A 440 -14.46 13.59 -19.96
C ALA A 440 -13.57 14.46 -19.05
N ASP A 441 -14.12 15.45 -18.38
CA ASP A 441 -13.40 16.39 -17.50
C ASP A 441 -12.65 15.72 -16.33
N ASN A 442 -12.86 14.45 -16.08
CA ASN A 442 -12.19 13.73 -14.99
C ASN A 442 -11.01 12.87 -15.44
N GLY A 443 -10.67 12.87 -16.73
CA GLY A 443 -9.47 12.17 -17.26
C GLY A 443 -9.42 10.65 -17.01
N LYS A 444 -10.54 10.03 -16.64
CA LYS A 444 -10.58 8.62 -16.20
C LYS A 444 -11.32 7.69 -17.15
N ALA A 445 -11.95 8.20 -18.18
CA ALA A 445 -12.74 7.38 -19.08
C ALA A 445 -11.94 7.05 -20.35
N ILE A 446 -11.69 5.78 -20.57
CA ILE A 446 -11.28 5.26 -21.87
C ILE A 446 -12.57 4.84 -22.56
N PHE A 447 -12.99 5.61 -23.57
CA PHE A 447 -14.14 5.23 -24.35
C PHE A 447 -13.71 4.43 -25.56
N ILE A 448 -14.06 3.16 -25.58
CA ILE A 448 -14.09 2.36 -26.78
C ILE A 448 -15.50 2.53 -27.36
N GLY A 449 -15.68 3.58 -28.13
CA GLY A 449 -16.97 3.86 -28.75
C GLY A 449 -17.09 3.21 -30.11
N MET A 450 -18.26 2.72 -30.44
CA MET A 450 -18.67 2.43 -31.80
C MET A 450 -19.60 3.58 -32.28
N PRO A 451 -19.04 4.73 -32.69
CA PRO A 451 -19.84 5.95 -32.94
C PRO A 451 -20.79 5.81 -34.13
N HIS A 452 -20.63 4.78 -34.93
CA HIS A 452 -21.54 4.44 -36.02
C HIS A 452 -22.81 3.69 -35.53
N ILE A 453 -22.79 3.14 -34.32
CA ILE A 453 -23.98 2.51 -33.72
C ILE A 453 -24.83 3.57 -33.03
N ARG A 454 -25.88 4.01 -33.69
CA ARG A 454 -26.85 4.98 -33.17
C ARG A 454 -28.16 4.32 -32.79
N SER A 455 -28.14 3.16 -32.17
CA SER A 455 -29.34 2.49 -31.72
C SER A 455 -29.64 2.83 -30.26
N ARG A 456 -30.90 3.09 -29.96
CA ARG A 456 -31.41 3.23 -28.58
C ARG A 456 -32.32 2.05 -28.29
N GLY A 457 -32.01 1.31 -27.24
CA GLY A 457 -32.86 0.24 -26.75
C GLY A 457 -33.22 0.47 -25.27
N ARG A 458 -34.42 0.02 -24.88
CA ARG A 458 -34.81 -0.11 -23.46
C ARG A 458 -35.04 -1.61 -23.20
N GLY A 459 -34.40 -2.15 -22.19
CA GLY A 459 -34.56 -3.52 -21.77
C GLY A 459 -33.88 -3.75 -20.42
N LEU A 460 -34.06 -4.94 -19.86
CA LEU A 460 -33.22 -5.41 -18.78
C LEU A 460 -31.82 -5.63 -19.38
N THR A 461 -30.81 -4.97 -18.81
CA THR A 461 -29.42 -5.10 -19.21
C THR A 461 -28.64 -5.55 -17.99
N ASP A 462 -27.89 -6.65 -18.13
CA ASP A 462 -26.86 -7.02 -17.19
C ASP A 462 -25.53 -6.48 -17.71
N ASP A 463 -24.79 -5.81 -16.82
CA ASP A 463 -23.43 -5.34 -17.10
C ASP A 463 -22.46 -6.35 -16.51
N VAL A 464 -21.73 -7.05 -17.37
CA VAL A 464 -20.71 -8.02 -16.96
C VAL A 464 -19.36 -7.42 -17.27
N ASP A 465 -18.65 -6.99 -16.22
CA ASP A 465 -17.26 -6.56 -16.35
C ASP A 465 -16.30 -7.75 -16.26
N VAL A 466 -15.37 -7.81 -17.20
CA VAL A 466 -14.32 -8.85 -17.20
C VAL A 466 -13.09 -8.27 -16.50
N GLU A 467 -12.86 -8.71 -15.27
CA GLU A 467 -11.69 -8.30 -14.48
C GLU A 467 -10.38 -8.61 -15.24
N GLY A 468 -9.54 -7.60 -15.36
CA GLY A 468 -8.22 -7.75 -15.98
C GLY A 468 -8.21 -7.94 -17.51
N ALA A 469 -9.33 -7.70 -18.21
CA ALA A 469 -9.42 -7.87 -19.66
C ALA A 469 -8.33 -7.11 -20.43
N TYR A 470 -8.10 -5.85 -20.11
CA TYR A 470 -7.06 -5.02 -20.76
C TYR A 470 -5.64 -5.51 -20.48
N PRO A 471 -5.21 -5.75 -19.22
CA PRO A 471 -3.90 -6.33 -18.94
C PRO A 471 -3.71 -7.68 -19.62
N THR A 472 -4.70 -8.56 -19.59
CA THR A 472 -4.64 -9.88 -20.23
C THR A 472 -4.51 -9.76 -21.75
N ALA A 473 -5.28 -8.89 -22.38
CA ALA A 473 -5.17 -8.64 -23.82
C ALA A 473 -3.79 -8.05 -24.18
N THR A 474 -3.27 -7.12 -23.37
CA THR A 474 -1.94 -6.54 -23.57
C THR A 474 -0.84 -7.60 -23.52
N VAL A 475 -0.91 -8.53 -22.56
CA VAL A 475 0.04 -9.65 -22.44
C VAL A 475 -0.12 -10.63 -23.60
N ALA A 476 -1.35 -11.06 -23.88
CA ALA A 476 -1.64 -12.03 -24.94
C ALA A 476 -1.21 -11.53 -26.34
N LEU A 477 -1.38 -10.24 -26.60
CA LEU A 477 -0.98 -9.60 -27.84
C LEU A 477 0.48 -9.13 -27.83
N ASN A 478 1.20 -9.31 -26.73
CA ASN A 478 2.58 -8.85 -26.53
C ASN A 478 2.76 -7.35 -26.84
N VAL A 479 1.81 -6.51 -26.42
CA VAL A 479 1.80 -5.08 -26.68
C VAL A 479 2.68 -4.34 -25.68
N SER A 480 3.76 -3.75 -26.14
CA SER A 480 4.65 -2.91 -25.33
C SER A 480 5.28 -1.81 -26.21
N ASN A 481 5.91 -0.84 -25.57
CA ASN A 481 6.71 0.17 -26.27
C ASN A 481 7.80 -0.40 -27.20
N LYS A 482 8.17 -1.66 -27.01
CA LYS A 482 9.24 -2.31 -27.76
C LYS A 482 8.73 -3.26 -28.83
N THR A 483 7.56 -3.84 -28.59
CA THR A 483 6.94 -4.81 -29.50
C THR A 483 5.89 -4.16 -30.41
N THR A 484 5.39 -2.98 -30.05
CA THR A 484 4.44 -2.24 -30.85
C THR A 484 5.18 -1.32 -31.82
N ARG A 485 4.87 -1.43 -33.07
CA ARG A 485 5.42 -0.61 -34.13
C ARG A 485 4.28 0.01 -34.93
N ILE A 486 4.35 1.31 -35.13
CA ILE A 486 3.47 1.99 -36.07
C ILE A 486 4.15 1.99 -37.42
N GLU A 487 3.44 1.53 -38.41
CA GLU A 487 3.85 1.63 -39.80
C GLU A 487 2.78 2.42 -40.55
N ALA A 488 3.21 3.41 -41.31
CA ALA A 488 2.34 4.04 -42.26
C ALA A 488 2.26 3.11 -43.46
N CYS A 489 1.07 2.58 -43.73
CA CYS A 489 0.81 1.69 -44.83
C CYS A 489 -0.15 2.38 -45.81
N ALA A 490 0.22 2.49 -47.07
CA ALA A 490 -0.75 2.80 -48.10
C ALA A 490 -1.61 1.56 -48.37
N ILE A 491 -2.80 1.56 -47.86
CA ILE A 491 -3.79 0.53 -48.14
C ILE A 491 -4.73 1.11 -49.19
N GLN A 492 -4.62 0.62 -50.42
CA GLN A 492 -5.49 1.06 -51.52
C GLN A 492 -6.95 0.85 -51.13
N GLY A 493 -7.72 1.94 -51.13
CA GLY A 493 -9.15 1.94 -50.87
C GLY A 493 -9.57 2.26 -49.44
N LEU A 494 -8.62 2.39 -48.52
CA LEU A 494 -8.92 2.84 -47.13
C LEU A 494 -8.87 4.36 -47.11
N ASN A 495 -10.03 4.95 -46.77
CA ASN A 495 -10.04 6.37 -46.43
C ASN A 495 -9.57 6.58 -44.98
N PRO A 496 -9.13 7.79 -44.60
CA PRO A 496 -8.67 8.07 -43.24
C PRO A 496 -9.71 7.78 -42.13
N LEU A 497 -10.99 7.70 -42.46
CA LEU A 497 -12.06 7.34 -41.54
C LEU A 497 -12.09 5.84 -41.26
N GLU A 498 -11.67 5.01 -42.21
CA GLU A 498 -11.59 3.56 -42.07
C GLU A 498 -10.40 3.12 -41.20
N PHE A 499 -9.38 3.95 -41.08
CA PHE A 499 -8.30 3.78 -40.12
C PHE A 499 -8.82 3.68 -38.66
N ARG A 500 -9.99 4.20 -38.40
CA ARG A 500 -10.67 4.13 -37.09
C ARG A 500 -11.15 2.72 -36.76
N GLU A 501 -11.43 1.92 -37.78
CA GLU A 501 -11.97 0.57 -37.60
C GLU A 501 -10.89 -0.47 -37.33
N VAL A 502 -9.63 -0.14 -37.50
CA VAL A 502 -8.49 -1.05 -37.25
C VAL A 502 -8.02 -1.03 -35.77
N GLY A 503 -8.81 -0.54 -34.85
CA GLY A 503 -8.52 -0.59 -33.43
C GLY A 503 -7.55 0.47 -32.91
N VAL A 504 -7.20 1.45 -33.73
CA VAL A 504 -6.45 2.62 -33.27
C VAL A 504 -7.46 3.66 -32.78
N ASN A 505 -7.26 4.18 -31.59
CA ASN A 505 -8.04 5.31 -31.11
C ASN A 505 -8.00 6.44 -32.12
N TYR A 506 -9.13 7.00 -32.47
CA TYR A 506 -9.28 7.96 -33.53
C TYR A 506 -9.84 9.28 -33.05
N ALA A 507 -9.46 10.31 -33.75
CA ALA A 507 -9.96 11.66 -33.58
C ALA A 507 -10.91 12.03 -34.73
N SER A 508 -11.62 13.13 -34.58
CA SER A 508 -12.38 13.77 -35.65
C SER A 508 -11.52 14.12 -36.86
N SER A 509 -10.25 14.40 -36.61
CA SER A 509 -9.24 14.72 -37.59
C SER A 509 -8.17 13.65 -37.69
N PRO A 510 -7.97 12.99 -38.81
CA PRO A 510 -6.86 12.06 -39.03
C PRO A 510 -5.50 12.69 -38.73
N LYS A 511 -5.35 13.98 -39.04
CA LYS A 511 -4.14 14.76 -38.75
C LYS A 511 -3.82 14.80 -37.25
N ALA A 512 -4.80 15.19 -36.42
CA ALA A 512 -4.63 15.23 -34.96
C ALA A 512 -4.33 13.85 -34.37
N ASN A 513 -4.98 12.82 -34.91
CA ASN A 513 -4.76 11.44 -34.50
C ASN A 513 -3.31 10.98 -34.75
N ALA A 514 -2.79 11.24 -35.95
CA ALA A 514 -1.43 10.87 -36.33
C ALA A 514 -0.37 11.58 -35.47
N VAL A 515 -0.52 12.87 -35.23
CA VAL A 515 0.39 13.66 -34.39
C VAL A 515 0.40 13.12 -32.96
N SER A 516 -0.78 12.89 -32.39
CA SER A 516 -0.90 12.39 -31.01
C SER A 516 -0.31 11.01 -30.87
N LEU A 517 -0.58 10.12 -31.82
CA LEU A 517 -0.07 8.76 -31.80
C LEU A 517 1.45 8.71 -31.89
N CYS A 518 2.03 9.48 -32.79
CA CYS A 518 3.49 9.58 -32.93
C CYS A 518 4.16 10.14 -31.67
N LYS A 519 3.60 11.21 -31.10
CA LYS A 519 4.10 11.79 -29.84
C LYS A 519 4.02 10.82 -28.66
N THR A 520 2.94 10.06 -28.55
CA THR A 520 2.77 9.08 -27.47
C THR A 520 3.76 7.93 -27.54
N LEU A 521 4.03 7.44 -28.71
CA LEU A 521 4.93 6.29 -28.89
C LEU A 521 6.42 6.67 -28.90
N HIS A 522 6.76 7.95 -28.98
CA HIS A 522 8.15 8.46 -29.01
C HIS A 522 9.06 7.75 -30.03
N ARG A 523 8.49 7.18 -31.08
CA ARG A 523 9.23 6.36 -32.04
C ARG A 523 9.15 6.87 -33.46
N PHE A 524 8.17 7.70 -33.69
CA PHE A 524 7.93 8.27 -35.00
C PHE A 524 8.03 9.78 -34.93
N PRO A 525 8.37 10.42 -36.03
CA PRO A 525 8.31 11.87 -36.14
C PRO A 525 6.91 12.38 -35.77
N GLY A 526 6.82 13.62 -35.37
CA GLY A 526 5.53 14.30 -35.20
C GLY A 526 4.81 14.37 -36.55
N PHE A 527 3.53 14.74 -36.51
CA PHE A 527 2.77 14.85 -37.76
C PHE A 527 3.42 15.88 -38.73
N GLU A 528 4.02 16.93 -38.17
CA GLU A 528 4.72 17.98 -38.93
C GLU A 528 5.97 17.47 -39.65
N GLU A 529 6.52 16.34 -39.22
CA GLU A 529 7.72 15.73 -39.78
C GLU A 529 7.39 14.51 -40.67
N MET A 530 6.12 14.06 -40.68
CA MET A 530 5.73 12.87 -41.44
C MET A 530 5.78 13.08 -42.95
N ASP A 531 5.53 14.29 -43.41
CA ASP A 531 5.64 14.65 -44.82
C ASP A 531 7.09 14.66 -45.30
N GLU A 532 8.07 14.92 -44.45
CA GLU A 532 9.49 14.82 -44.76
C GLU A 532 9.98 13.37 -44.76
N VAL A 533 9.51 12.56 -43.77
CA VAL A 533 9.97 11.18 -43.60
C VAL A 533 9.25 10.19 -44.50
N PHE A 534 7.97 10.45 -44.79
CA PHE A 534 7.12 9.61 -45.61
C PHE A 534 6.32 10.44 -46.65
N PRO A 535 6.98 11.25 -47.49
CA PRO A 535 6.28 12.23 -48.31
C PRO A 535 5.27 11.61 -49.27
N GLU A 536 5.65 10.55 -50.01
CA GLU A 536 4.77 9.89 -50.97
C GLU A 536 3.55 9.26 -50.29
N LEU A 537 3.75 8.66 -49.12
CA LEU A 537 2.68 8.03 -48.37
C LEU A 537 1.75 9.08 -47.77
N PHE A 538 2.31 10.16 -47.25
CA PHE A 538 1.55 11.25 -46.69
C PHE A 538 0.66 11.94 -47.71
N GLU A 539 1.22 12.24 -48.90
CA GLU A 539 0.48 12.86 -49.99
C GLU A 539 -0.65 11.94 -50.51
N GLN A 540 -0.37 10.65 -50.59
CA GLN A 540 -1.34 9.65 -51.03
C GLN A 540 -2.53 9.51 -50.05
N GLU A 541 -2.27 9.53 -48.72
CA GLU A 541 -3.28 9.27 -47.69
C GLU A 541 -4.01 10.55 -47.23
N PHE A 542 -3.33 11.69 -47.22
CA PHE A 542 -3.87 12.93 -46.65
C PHE A 542 -4.09 14.05 -47.67
N GLY A 543 -3.60 13.90 -48.89
CA GLY A 543 -3.93 14.76 -50.03
C GLY A 543 -3.37 16.19 -50.00
N THR A 544 -2.72 16.62 -48.96
CA THR A 544 -2.12 17.96 -48.84
C THR A 544 -0.86 17.93 -47.98
N PRO A 545 0.25 18.51 -48.43
CA PRO A 545 1.41 18.72 -47.57
C PRO A 545 1.04 19.52 -46.34
N LEU A 546 1.69 19.21 -45.21
CA LEU A 546 1.54 20.01 -43.99
C LEU A 546 1.93 21.46 -44.24
N PRO A 547 1.16 22.43 -43.74
CA PRO A 547 1.64 23.81 -43.74
C PRO A 547 2.91 23.84 -42.90
N MET A 548 3.99 24.34 -43.47
CA MET A 548 5.20 24.57 -42.70
C MET A 548 4.87 25.39 -41.48
N ALA A 549 5.32 24.92 -40.29
CA ALA A 549 5.16 25.66 -39.05
C ALA A 549 5.84 27.03 -39.23
N ALA A 550 5.07 28.10 -39.01
CA ALA A 550 5.56 29.47 -39.00
C ALA A 550 6.21 29.76 -37.65
#